data_cbbe5416f1255ae528b462c9d0b4e6f6
#
_entry.id   cbbe5416f1255ae528b462c9d0b4e6f6
#
_cell.length_a   1.000
_cell.length_b   1.000
_cell.length_c   1.000
_cell.angle_alpha   90.00
_cell.angle_beta   90.00
_cell.angle_gamma   90.00
#
_symmetry.space_group_name_H-M   'P 1'
#
loop_
_entity.id
_entity.type
_entity.pdbx_description
1 polymer ?
#
loop_
_entity_poly.entity_id
_entity_poly.type
_entity_poly.pdbx_seq_one_letter_code
_entity_poly.pdbx_strand_id
1 'polypeptide(L)'
;MNRTQTKQIHVGPVAIGGGAPVAVQSMCNTHTSDAHATIEQIARLHDAGCGIIRLAVPDQAAADALPEIVHASPIPVVADIHFDYRLALAAAKAGVHKIRINPGNIGEPDNVRKVAEACRERGIPIRIGVNGGSLEKRLLEKYGHPTPEALVESAQGHIDLLHRYDFDDIALSMKSSTVPLTIAAYRLAAERFPYPLHVGVTETGTAYNGIIRSAVGIGTLLSEGIGDTIRVSLTADPVEEVRAGIAILKAAGLRREGVRFVSCPTCGRTQIDLIALAQEVEQRLQGLEREITVAVMGCVVNGPGEAHEADYGIAGGKDCGLLFRRGEILGKYPADKLADALVDLILSEK
;
A
#
# COMPACT_ATOMS: atom_id res chain seq x y z
N MET A 1 1.38 -19.07 7.62
CA MET A 1 2.57 -18.99 6.71
C MET A 1 3.04 -17.56 6.69
N ASN A 2 4.32 -17.29 6.85
CA ASN A 2 4.87 -15.94 6.78
C ASN A 2 5.04 -15.54 5.29
N ARG A 3 4.98 -14.25 4.96
CA ARG A 3 5.16 -13.70 3.60
C ARG A 3 6.43 -14.17 2.89
N THR A 4 7.47 -14.57 3.62
CA THR A 4 8.69 -15.16 3.05
C THR A 4 8.49 -16.57 2.51
N GLN A 5 7.37 -17.21 2.83
CA GLN A 5 7.02 -18.57 2.45
C GLN A 5 5.89 -18.61 1.41
N THR A 6 5.32 -17.46 1.05
CA THR A 6 4.29 -17.39 0.00
C THR A 6 4.92 -17.65 -1.36
N LYS A 7 4.15 -18.24 -2.29
CA LYS A 7 4.57 -18.40 -3.68
C LYS A 7 4.90 -17.04 -4.28
N GLN A 8 6.05 -16.91 -4.91
CA GLN A 8 6.39 -15.70 -5.64
C GLN A 8 5.75 -15.71 -7.02
N ILE A 9 5.08 -14.62 -7.38
CA ILE A 9 4.54 -14.35 -8.72
C ILE A 9 5.00 -12.98 -9.18
N HIS A 10 4.82 -12.67 -10.46
CA HIS A 10 5.26 -11.40 -11.05
C HIS A 10 4.09 -10.60 -11.62
N VAL A 11 4.06 -9.31 -11.33
CA VAL A 11 3.13 -8.34 -11.93
C VAL A 11 3.96 -7.42 -12.81
N GLY A 12 4.13 -7.79 -14.07
CA GLY A 12 5.16 -7.20 -14.92
C GLY A 12 6.55 -7.38 -14.28
N PRO A 13 7.35 -6.32 -14.10
CA PRO A 13 8.66 -6.41 -13.47
C PRO A 13 8.62 -6.54 -11.94
N VAL A 14 7.46 -6.36 -11.30
CA VAL A 14 7.32 -6.35 -9.84
C VAL A 14 7.06 -7.75 -9.31
N ALA A 15 8.02 -8.29 -8.55
CA ALA A 15 7.86 -9.54 -7.81
C ALA A 15 6.96 -9.31 -6.58
N ILE A 16 6.02 -10.21 -6.32
CA ILE A 16 5.17 -10.22 -5.12
C ILE A 16 5.14 -11.63 -4.52
N GLY A 17 5.19 -11.72 -3.19
CA GLY A 17 5.35 -12.99 -2.49
C GLY A 17 6.81 -13.45 -2.40
N GLY A 18 7.06 -14.58 -1.72
CA GLY A 18 8.38 -15.15 -1.55
C GLY A 18 9.39 -14.25 -0.82
N GLY A 19 8.92 -13.32 0.00
CA GLY A 19 9.77 -12.37 0.72
C GLY A 19 10.17 -11.12 -0.08
N ALA A 20 9.66 -10.95 -1.30
CA ALA A 20 9.85 -9.70 -2.07
C ALA A 20 9.40 -8.46 -1.27
N PRO A 21 9.94 -7.26 -1.54
CA PRO A 21 9.47 -6.04 -0.91
C PRO A 21 7.97 -5.83 -1.07
N VAL A 22 7.31 -5.38 0.00
CA VAL A 22 5.86 -5.13 -0.05
C VAL A 22 5.55 -3.94 -0.94
N ALA A 23 4.83 -4.17 -2.04
CA ALA A 23 4.46 -3.12 -2.96
C ALA A 23 3.18 -2.39 -2.53
N VAL A 24 3.20 -1.05 -2.62
CA VAL A 24 1.99 -0.23 -2.48
C VAL A 24 1.25 -0.23 -3.81
N GLN A 25 0.01 -0.69 -3.78
CA GLN A 25 -0.91 -0.60 -4.92
C GLN A 25 -1.95 0.47 -4.66
N SER A 26 -2.25 1.30 -5.66
CA SER A 26 -3.40 2.20 -5.65
C SER A 26 -4.39 1.87 -6.77
N MET A 27 -5.42 2.68 -6.92
CA MET A 27 -6.44 2.54 -7.95
C MET A 27 -6.81 3.92 -8.48
N CYS A 28 -6.83 4.08 -9.79
CA CYS A 28 -7.34 5.31 -10.39
C CYS A 28 -8.83 5.49 -10.11
N ASN A 29 -9.23 6.73 -9.94
CA ASN A 29 -10.63 7.15 -9.82
C ASN A 29 -11.12 7.90 -11.08
N THR A 30 -10.28 8.03 -12.11
CA THR A 30 -10.65 8.45 -13.46
C THR A 30 -11.50 7.38 -14.15
N HIS A 31 -12.30 7.80 -15.12
CA HIS A 31 -12.93 6.84 -16.05
C HIS A 31 -11.84 6.26 -16.96
N THR A 32 -11.65 4.94 -16.93
CA THR A 32 -10.58 4.26 -17.70
C THR A 32 -10.72 4.48 -19.21
N SER A 33 -11.94 4.73 -19.72
CA SER A 33 -12.19 5.11 -21.11
C SER A 33 -11.57 6.48 -21.50
N ASP A 34 -11.26 7.34 -20.52
CA ASP A 34 -10.44 8.53 -20.74
C ASP A 34 -8.97 8.17 -20.48
N ALA A 35 -8.30 7.72 -21.55
CA ALA A 35 -6.91 7.27 -21.47
C ALA A 35 -5.96 8.39 -21.00
N HIS A 36 -6.15 9.62 -21.51
CA HIS A 36 -5.28 10.76 -21.18
C HIS A 36 -5.35 11.10 -19.68
N ALA A 37 -6.54 11.32 -19.12
CA ALA A 37 -6.73 11.61 -17.71
C ALA A 37 -6.23 10.46 -16.82
N THR A 38 -6.39 9.21 -17.27
CA THR A 38 -5.92 8.04 -16.52
C THR A 38 -4.40 7.95 -16.52
N ILE A 39 -3.73 8.22 -17.65
CA ILE A 39 -2.25 8.24 -17.75
C ILE A 39 -1.68 9.36 -16.86
N GLU A 40 -2.25 10.56 -16.88
CA GLU A 40 -1.83 11.65 -16.00
C GLU A 40 -1.97 11.28 -14.52
N GLN A 41 -3.07 10.64 -14.13
CA GLN A 41 -3.26 10.20 -12.76
C GLN A 41 -2.26 9.09 -12.38
N ILE A 42 -1.95 8.15 -13.27
CA ILE A 42 -0.94 7.13 -13.04
C ILE A 42 0.43 7.76 -12.79
N ALA A 43 0.83 8.76 -13.58
CA ALA A 43 2.09 9.47 -13.40
C ALA A 43 2.16 10.13 -12.00
N ARG A 44 1.12 10.85 -11.58
CA ARG A 44 1.05 11.44 -10.23
C ARG A 44 1.16 10.38 -9.12
N LEU A 45 0.51 9.23 -9.31
CA LEU A 45 0.56 8.14 -8.32
C LEU A 45 1.93 7.46 -8.30
N HIS A 46 2.57 7.29 -9.45
CA HIS A 46 3.95 6.81 -9.55
C HIS A 46 4.92 7.74 -8.81
N ASP A 47 4.83 9.05 -9.06
CA ASP A 47 5.68 10.06 -8.40
C ASP A 47 5.47 10.09 -6.87
N ALA A 48 4.27 9.71 -6.41
CA ALA A 48 3.99 9.52 -4.99
C ALA A 48 4.55 8.20 -4.41
N GLY A 49 5.12 7.30 -5.25
CA GLY A 49 5.71 6.03 -4.84
C GLY A 49 4.78 4.81 -4.96
N CYS A 50 3.72 4.91 -5.77
CA CYS A 50 2.89 3.76 -6.13
C CYS A 50 3.69 2.75 -6.96
N GLY A 51 3.70 1.48 -6.57
CA GLY A 51 4.42 0.42 -7.28
C GLY A 51 3.57 -0.38 -8.26
N ILE A 52 2.25 -0.38 -8.12
CA ILE A 52 1.30 -1.11 -8.98
C ILE A 52 0.00 -0.31 -9.05
N ILE A 53 -0.54 -0.10 -10.23
CA ILE A 53 -1.81 0.61 -10.41
C ILE A 53 -2.94 -0.32 -10.83
N ARG A 54 -4.16 -0.09 -10.31
CA ARG A 54 -5.37 -0.79 -10.71
C ARG A 54 -6.35 0.15 -11.38
N LEU A 55 -6.96 -0.34 -12.46
CA LEU A 55 -7.97 0.36 -13.25
C LEU A 55 -9.27 -0.43 -13.24
N ALA A 56 -10.40 0.25 -13.07
CA ALA A 56 -11.70 -0.36 -13.30
C ALA A 56 -11.94 -0.54 -14.81
N VAL A 57 -12.41 -1.71 -15.22
CA VAL A 57 -12.76 -1.98 -16.61
C VAL A 57 -14.23 -2.44 -16.65
N PRO A 58 -15.16 -1.48 -16.57
CA PRO A 58 -16.59 -1.79 -16.47
C PRO A 58 -17.24 -2.14 -17.81
N ASP A 59 -16.66 -1.70 -18.92
CA ASP A 59 -17.24 -1.78 -20.27
C ASP A 59 -16.17 -1.88 -21.37
N GLN A 60 -16.63 -2.01 -22.62
CA GLN A 60 -15.76 -2.14 -23.79
C GLN A 60 -14.95 -0.85 -24.05
N ALA A 61 -15.50 0.33 -23.81
CA ALA A 61 -14.77 1.59 -24.01
C ALA A 61 -13.55 1.69 -23.07
N ALA A 62 -13.70 1.25 -21.83
CA ALA A 62 -12.58 1.14 -20.90
C ALA A 62 -11.56 0.09 -21.35
N ALA A 63 -12.00 -1.05 -21.87
CA ALA A 63 -11.11 -2.09 -22.40
C ALA A 63 -10.34 -1.63 -23.64
N ASP A 64 -10.95 -0.85 -24.52
CA ASP A 64 -10.34 -0.32 -25.74
C ASP A 64 -9.25 0.74 -25.44
N ALA A 65 -9.33 1.43 -24.30
CA ALA A 65 -8.32 2.39 -23.85
C ALA A 65 -7.06 1.72 -23.21
N LEU A 66 -7.17 0.46 -22.77
CA LEU A 66 -6.09 -0.22 -22.06
C LEU A 66 -4.76 -0.30 -22.83
N PRO A 67 -4.70 -0.58 -24.15
CA PRO A 67 -3.42 -0.65 -24.86
C PRO A 67 -2.60 0.63 -24.75
N GLU A 68 -3.23 1.79 -24.90
CA GLU A 68 -2.58 3.10 -24.77
C GLU A 68 -2.11 3.33 -23.33
N ILE A 69 -2.96 3.06 -22.35
CA ILE A 69 -2.64 3.24 -20.93
C ILE A 69 -1.50 2.32 -20.49
N VAL A 70 -1.54 1.04 -20.90
CA VAL A 70 -0.48 0.07 -20.55
C VAL A 70 0.85 0.47 -21.15
N HIS A 71 0.84 0.96 -22.40
CA HIS A 71 2.07 1.41 -23.08
C HIS A 71 2.70 2.65 -22.41
N ALA A 72 1.87 3.59 -21.97
CA ALA A 72 2.34 4.85 -21.36
C ALA A 72 2.61 4.74 -19.85
N SER A 73 2.12 3.70 -19.17
CA SER A 73 2.24 3.56 -17.72
C SER A 73 3.67 3.23 -17.29
N PRO A 74 4.29 4.01 -16.37
CA PRO A 74 5.61 3.70 -15.83
C PRO A 74 5.59 2.55 -14.82
N ILE A 75 4.40 2.10 -14.39
CA ILE A 75 4.21 1.04 -13.39
C ILE A 75 3.22 -0.03 -13.89
N PRO A 76 3.30 -1.27 -13.39
CA PRO A 76 2.40 -2.34 -13.81
C PRO A 76 0.93 -2.02 -13.62
N VAL A 77 0.14 -2.32 -14.65
CA VAL A 77 -1.31 -2.09 -14.70
C VAL A 77 -2.07 -3.37 -14.34
N VAL A 78 -3.04 -3.24 -13.45
CA VAL A 78 -3.99 -4.30 -13.07
C VAL A 78 -5.38 -3.95 -13.57
N ALA A 79 -6.00 -4.82 -14.37
CA ALA A 79 -7.40 -4.68 -14.79
C ALA A 79 -8.33 -5.28 -13.74
N ASP A 80 -9.30 -4.48 -13.28
CA ASP A 80 -10.34 -4.90 -12.33
C ASP A 80 -11.64 -5.22 -13.07
N ILE A 81 -11.92 -6.52 -13.21
CA ILE A 81 -13.07 -7.03 -13.96
C ILE A 81 -14.11 -7.58 -12.98
N HIS A 82 -15.36 -7.14 -13.10
CA HIS A 82 -16.40 -7.52 -12.15
C HIS A 82 -17.31 -8.65 -12.66
N PHE A 83 -17.83 -8.56 -13.89
CA PHE A 83 -18.88 -9.47 -14.36
C PHE A 83 -18.63 -10.08 -15.75
N ASP A 84 -18.06 -9.33 -16.68
CA ASP A 84 -17.93 -9.77 -18.07
C ASP A 84 -16.54 -10.35 -18.36
N TYR A 85 -16.46 -11.67 -18.54
CA TYR A 85 -15.22 -12.36 -18.89
C TYR A 85 -14.58 -11.86 -20.20
N ARG A 86 -15.37 -11.31 -21.14
CA ARG A 86 -14.87 -10.78 -22.41
C ARG A 86 -13.94 -9.58 -22.18
N LEU A 87 -14.26 -8.76 -21.17
CA LEU A 87 -13.39 -7.64 -20.76
C LEU A 87 -12.07 -8.14 -20.16
N ALA A 88 -12.08 -9.29 -19.46
CA ALA A 88 -10.85 -9.92 -18.99
C ALA A 88 -9.97 -10.41 -20.14
N LEU A 89 -10.59 -11.00 -21.18
CA LEU A 89 -9.88 -11.41 -22.40
C LEU A 89 -9.31 -10.20 -23.16
N ALA A 90 -10.09 -9.12 -23.28
CA ALA A 90 -9.63 -7.87 -23.90
C ALA A 90 -8.46 -7.25 -23.10
N ALA A 91 -8.56 -7.21 -21.79
CA ALA A 91 -7.47 -6.73 -20.91
C ALA A 91 -6.20 -7.57 -21.05
N ALA A 92 -6.31 -8.91 -21.06
CA ALA A 92 -5.17 -9.79 -21.31
C ALA A 92 -4.53 -9.54 -22.69
N LYS A 93 -5.34 -9.33 -23.73
CA LYS A 93 -4.85 -8.98 -25.07
C LYS A 93 -4.18 -7.60 -25.11
N ALA A 94 -4.67 -6.64 -24.32
CA ALA A 94 -4.10 -5.30 -24.19
C ALA A 94 -2.74 -5.27 -23.47
N GLY A 95 -2.32 -6.39 -22.86
CA GLY A 95 -1.03 -6.53 -22.20
C GLY A 95 -1.01 -6.04 -20.75
N VAL A 96 -2.14 -6.04 -20.04
CA VAL A 96 -2.15 -5.74 -18.62
C VAL A 96 -1.30 -6.76 -17.83
N HIS A 97 -0.75 -6.34 -16.71
CA HIS A 97 0.23 -7.13 -15.97
C HIS A 97 -0.41 -8.03 -14.88
N LYS A 98 -1.67 -7.81 -14.55
CA LYS A 98 -2.47 -8.65 -13.66
C LYS A 98 -3.95 -8.41 -13.92
N ILE A 99 -4.76 -9.43 -13.71
CA ILE A 99 -6.23 -9.31 -13.74
C ILE A 99 -6.77 -9.57 -12.35
N ARG A 100 -7.67 -8.71 -11.88
CA ARG A 100 -8.46 -8.96 -10.67
C ARG A 100 -9.86 -9.37 -11.07
N ILE A 101 -10.28 -10.52 -10.61
CA ILE A 101 -11.63 -11.03 -10.77
C ILE A 101 -12.15 -11.63 -9.46
N ASN A 102 -13.46 -11.83 -9.41
CA ASN A 102 -14.06 -12.84 -8.56
C ASN A 102 -14.57 -13.94 -9.53
N PRO A 103 -13.94 -15.13 -9.58
CA PRO A 103 -14.33 -16.17 -10.54
C PRO A 103 -15.79 -16.57 -10.47
N GLY A 104 -16.45 -16.45 -9.29
CA GLY A 104 -17.87 -16.69 -9.14
C GLY A 104 -18.80 -15.65 -9.80
N ASN A 105 -18.27 -14.50 -10.21
CA ASN A 105 -19.08 -13.42 -10.77
C ASN A 105 -18.94 -13.29 -12.30
N ILE A 106 -17.99 -13.98 -12.93
CA ILE A 106 -17.74 -13.84 -14.39
C ILE A 106 -18.50 -14.87 -15.25
N GLY A 107 -19.47 -15.54 -14.65
CA GLY A 107 -20.41 -16.44 -15.33
C GLY A 107 -20.03 -17.92 -15.21
N GLU A 108 -20.36 -18.67 -16.26
CA GLU A 108 -20.20 -20.12 -16.28
C GLU A 108 -18.73 -20.58 -16.17
N PRO A 109 -18.44 -21.80 -15.69
CA PRO A 109 -17.10 -22.34 -15.57
C PRO A 109 -16.24 -22.26 -16.84
N ASP A 110 -16.86 -22.38 -18.02
CA ASP A 110 -16.16 -22.24 -19.30
C ASP A 110 -15.61 -20.82 -19.53
N ASN A 111 -16.25 -19.78 -19.00
CA ASN A 111 -15.76 -18.42 -19.07
C ASN A 111 -14.51 -18.25 -18.19
N VAL A 112 -14.52 -18.87 -17.01
CA VAL A 112 -13.32 -18.89 -16.12
C VAL A 112 -12.17 -19.61 -16.80
N ARG A 113 -12.43 -20.74 -17.47
CA ARG A 113 -11.44 -21.47 -18.27
C ARG A 113 -10.78 -20.58 -19.32
N LYS A 114 -11.58 -19.88 -20.14
CA LYS A 114 -11.08 -18.98 -21.19
C LYS A 114 -10.18 -17.87 -20.61
N VAL A 115 -10.56 -17.30 -19.47
CA VAL A 115 -9.74 -16.27 -18.81
C VAL A 115 -8.45 -16.88 -18.27
N ALA A 116 -8.50 -18.03 -17.62
CA ALA A 116 -7.32 -18.72 -17.11
C ALA A 116 -6.34 -19.09 -18.24
N GLU A 117 -6.84 -19.63 -19.34
CA GLU A 117 -6.03 -19.95 -20.53
C GLU A 117 -5.37 -18.70 -21.12
N ALA A 118 -6.12 -17.61 -21.31
CA ALA A 118 -5.58 -16.35 -21.85
C ALA A 118 -4.53 -15.71 -20.92
N CYS A 119 -4.72 -15.82 -19.61
CA CYS A 119 -3.74 -15.34 -18.61
C CYS A 119 -2.48 -16.21 -18.60
N ARG A 120 -2.63 -17.55 -18.63
CA ARG A 120 -1.51 -18.49 -18.67
C ARG A 120 -0.62 -18.30 -19.91
N GLU A 121 -1.23 -18.18 -21.09
CA GLU A 121 -0.50 -17.94 -22.33
C GLU A 121 0.38 -16.70 -22.31
N ARG A 122 0.02 -15.70 -21.49
CA ARG A 122 0.71 -14.41 -21.41
C ARG A 122 1.51 -14.20 -20.12
N GLY A 123 1.48 -15.20 -19.22
CA GLY A 123 2.14 -15.07 -17.92
C GLY A 123 1.51 -13.99 -17.02
N ILE A 124 0.20 -13.78 -17.13
CA ILE A 124 -0.55 -12.78 -16.36
C ILE A 124 -1.15 -13.44 -15.12
N PRO A 125 -0.74 -13.07 -13.89
CA PRO A 125 -1.35 -13.61 -12.68
C PRO A 125 -2.78 -13.11 -12.48
N ILE A 126 -3.59 -13.93 -11.81
CA ILE A 126 -4.97 -13.61 -11.44
C ILE A 126 -5.03 -13.33 -9.94
N ARG A 127 -5.62 -12.19 -9.56
CA ARG A 127 -5.98 -11.94 -8.18
C ARG A 127 -7.46 -12.26 -7.94
N ILE A 128 -7.70 -13.22 -7.08
CA ILE A 128 -9.02 -13.52 -6.53
C ILE A 128 -9.35 -12.48 -5.47
N GLY A 129 -10.45 -11.75 -5.66
CA GLY A 129 -10.91 -10.72 -4.73
C GLY A 129 -12.20 -11.11 -4.02
N VAL A 130 -12.10 -11.63 -2.82
CA VAL A 130 -13.25 -11.90 -1.95
C VAL A 130 -13.55 -10.66 -1.13
N ASN A 131 -14.82 -10.24 -1.08
CA ASN A 131 -15.29 -9.13 -0.25
C ASN A 131 -16.46 -9.61 0.62
N GLY A 132 -16.48 -9.22 1.89
CA GLY A 132 -17.55 -9.60 2.81
C GLY A 132 -18.94 -9.18 2.35
N GLY A 133 -19.06 -8.03 1.65
CA GLY A 133 -20.33 -7.54 1.11
C GLY A 133 -20.84 -8.25 -0.15
N SER A 134 -20.05 -9.17 -0.73
CA SER A 134 -20.40 -9.88 -1.98
C SER A 134 -20.10 -11.38 -1.91
N LEU A 135 -20.23 -11.98 -0.70
CA LEU A 135 -20.12 -13.41 -0.53
C LEU A 135 -21.25 -14.16 -1.25
N GLU A 136 -20.95 -15.37 -1.68
CA GLU A 136 -21.91 -16.27 -2.33
C GLU A 136 -23.07 -16.59 -1.37
N LYS A 137 -24.29 -16.63 -1.94
CA LYS A 137 -25.52 -16.88 -1.19
C LYS A 137 -25.45 -18.17 -0.33
N ARG A 138 -24.88 -19.25 -0.88
CA ARG A 138 -24.67 -20.52 -0.16
C ARG A 138 -23.82 -20.37 1.10
N LEU A 139 -22.81 -19.45 1.10
CA LEU A 139 -21.96 -19.19 2.27
C LEU A 139 -22.68 -18.32 3.29
N LEU A 140 -23.46 -17.33 2.82
CA LEU A 140 -24.30 -16.55 3.73
C LEU A 140 -25.38 -17.41 4.39
N GLU A 141 -25.97 -18.38 3.69
CA GLU A 141 -26.90 -19.36 4.27
C GLU A 141 -26.21 -20.27 5.31
N LYS A 142 -24.96 -20.70 5.03
CA LYS A 142 -24.19 -21.57 5.94
C LYS A 142 -23.72 -20.85 7.21
N TYR A 143 -23.22 -19.61 7.08
CA TYR A 143 -22.55 -18.88 8.16
C TYR A 143 -23.42 -17.76 8.78
N GLY A 144 -24.58 -17.45 8.18
CA GLY A 144 -25.50 -16.40 8.63
C GLY A 144 -25.05 -14.97 8.29
N HIS A 145 -23.75 -14.72 8.29
CA HIS A 145 -23.13 -13.42 8.01
C HIS A 145 -21.68 -13.62 7.53
N PRO A 146 -20.99 -12.58 7.03
CA PRO A 146 -19.58 -12.66 6.72
C PRO A 146 -18.73 -12.99 7.95
N THR A 147 -18.04 -14.13 7.93
CA THR A 147 -17.08 -14.58 8.94
C THR A 147 -15.71 -14.81 8.30
N PRO A 148 -14.60 -14.91 9.07
CA PRO A 148 -13.30 -15.27 8.52
C PRO A 148 -13.34 -16.58 7.73
N GLU A 149 -14.04 -17.59 8.25
CA GLU A 149 -14.20 -18.91 7.63
C GLU A 149 -14.97 -18.82 6.32
N ALA A 150 -16.04 -18.00 6.27
CA ALA A 150 -16.81 -17.80 5.05
C ALA A 150 -15.97 -17.15 3.94
N LEU A 151 -15.15 -16.15 4.29
CA LEU A 151 -14.25 -15.49 3.34
C LEU A 151 -13.18 -16.44 2.80
N VAL A 152 -12.60 -17.25 3.69
CA VAL A 152 -11.57 -18.24 3.32
C VAL A 152 -12.16 -19.40 2.53
N GLU A 153 -13.37 -19.89 2.87
CA GLU A 153 -14.06 -20.91 2.08
C GLU A 153 -14.43 -20.42 0.68
N SER A 154 -14.84 -19.14 0.55
CA SER A 154 -15.05 -18.52 -0.76
C SER A 154 -13.76 -18.49 -1.57
N ALA A 155 -12.65 -18.05 -0.97
CA ALA A 155 -11.35 -18.05 -1.64
C ALA A 155 -10.92 -19.44 -2.09
N GLN A 156 -11.10 -20.46 -1.25
CA GLN A 156 -10.80 -21.85 -1.59
C GLN A 156 -11.59 -22.32 -2.82
N GLY A 157 -12.90 -22.06 -2.84
CA GLY A 157 -13.73 -22.47 -3.99
C GLY A 157 -13.28 -21.83 -5.30
N HIS A 158 -12.79 -20.59 -5.24
CA HIS A 158 -12.25 -19.90 -6.42
C HIS A 158 -10.87 -20.40 -6.84
N ILE A 159 -10.01 -20.76 -5.87
CA ILE A 159 -8.72 -21.42 -6.12
C ILE A 159 -8.96 -22.77 -6.82
N ASP A 160 -9.83 -23.59 -6.26
CA ASP A 160 -10.16 -24.93 -6.79
C ASP A 160 -10.69 -24.83 -8.23
N LEU A 161 -11.45 -23.78 -8.53
CA LEU A 161 -11.96 -23.53 -9.87
C LEU A 161 -10.84 -23.19 -10.86
N LEU A 162 -9.85 -22.36 -10.48
CA LEU A 162 -8.69 -22.04 -11.31
C LEU A 162 -7.79 -23.28 -11.49
N HIS A 163 -7.58 -24.07 -10.44
CA HIS A 163 -6.78 -25.31 -10.49
C HIS A 163 -7.36 -26.36 -11.46
N ARG A 164 -8.69 -26.42 -11.64
CA ARG A 164 -9.32 -27.29 -12.66
C ARG A 164 -8.85 -26.96 -14.08
N TYR A 165 -8.33 -25.77 -14.29
CA TYR A 165 -7.83 -25.28 -15.58
C TYR A 165 -6.30 -25.10 -15.58
N ASP A 166 -5.60 -25.80 -14.69
CA ASP A 166 -4.13 -25.77 -14.54
C ASP A 166 -3.57 -24.35 -14.38
N PHE A 167 -4.28 -23.48 -13.63
CA PHE A 167 -3.86 -22.12 -13.36
C PHE A 167 -3.52 -21.92 -11.88
N ASP A 168 -2.26 -21.52 -11.61
CA ASP A 168 -1.72 -21.44 -10.24
C ASP A 168 -0.94 -20.13 -9.95
N ASP A 169 -0.91 -19.18 -10.89
CA ASP A 169 -0.33 -17.85 -10.65
C ASP A 169 -1.37 -16.91 -10.00
N ILE A 170 -1.66 -17.22 -8.75
CA ILE A 170 -2.76 -16.65 -7.99
C ILE A 170 -2.24 -15.70 -6.91
N ALA A 171 -2.92 -14.58 -6.72
CA ALA A 171 -2.86 -13.76 -5.52
C ALA A 171 -4.25 -13.68 -4.88
N LEU A 172 -4.33 -13.44 -3.57
CA LEU A 172 -5.60 -13.41 -2.84
C LEU A 172 -5.82 -12.07 -2.17
N SER A 173 -7.08 -11.67 -2.08
CA SER A 173 -7.50 -10.58 -1.20
C SER A 173 -8.85 -10.89 -0.57
N MET A 174 -8.95 -10.71 0.75
CA MET A 174 -10.15 -10.93 1.54
C MET A 174 -10.44 -9.67 2.34
N LYS A 175 -11.32 -8.83 1.82
CA LYS A 175 -11.59 -7.52 2.40
C LYS A 175 -12.93 -7.47 3.12
N SER A 176 -12.93 -6.78 4.24
CA SER A 176 -14.13 -6.40 4.98
C SER A 176 -14.07 -4.94 5.37
N SER A 177 -15.21 -4.35 5.69
CA SER A 177 -15.36 -3.01 6.23
C SER A 177 -14.94 -2.90 7.71
N THR A 178 -14.84 -4.04 8.42
CA THR A 178 -14.37 -4.07 9.81
C THR A 178 -12.95 -4.57 9.93
N VAL A 179 -12.14 -3.85 10.70
CA VAL A 179 -10.73 -4.18 10.92
C VAL A 179 -10.55 -5.54 11.59
N PRO A 180 -11.28 -5.89 12.67
CA PRO A 180 -11.13 -7.20 13.31
C PRO A 180 -11.43 -8.38 12.37
N LEU A 181 -12.51 -8.30 11.59
CA LEU A 181 -12.85 -9.35 10.63
C LEU A 181 -11.78 -9.47 9.53
N THR A 182 -11.28 -8.34 9.03
CA THR A 182 -10.20 -8.33 8.04
C THR A 182 -8.96 -9.02 8.59
N ILE A 183 -8.50 -8.67 9.80
CA ILE A 183 -7.33 -9.28 10.43
C ILE A 183 -7.54 -10.80 10.60
N ALA A 184 -8.67 -11.22 11.14
CA ALA A 184 -8.96 -12.64 11.36
C ALA A 184 -9.01 -13.43 10.04
N ALA A 185 -9.61 -12.88 8.99
CA ALA A 185 -9.67 -13.52 7.68
C ALA A 185 -8.29 -13.71 7.05
N TYR A 186 -7.41 -12.68 7.12
CA TYR A 186 -6.05 -12.79 6.57
C TYR A 186 -5.15 -13.73 7.39
N ARG A 187 -5.29 -13.78 8.71
CA ARG A 187 -4.60 -14.76 9.55
C ARG A 187 -4.96 -16.20 9.14
N LEU A 188 -6.25 -16.46 9.03
CA LEU A 188 -6.74 -17.78 8.61
C LEU A 188 -6.30 -18.13 7.18
N ALA A 189 -6.30 -17.15 6.27
CA ALA A 189 -5.82 -17.34 4.90
C ALA A 189 -4.31 -17.63 4.85
N ALA A 190 -3.51 -16.90 5.63
CA ALA A 190 -2.06 -17.12 5.71
C ALA A 190 -1.71 -18.53 6.27
N GLU A 191 -2.57 -19.12 7.08
CA GLU A 191 -2.41 -20.50 7.55
C GLU A 191 -2.73 -21.54 6.47
N ARG A 192 -3.71 -21.23 5.60
CA ARG A 192 -4.27 -22.21 4.66
C ARG A 192 -3.68 -22.14 3.26
N PHE A 193 -3.27 -20.97 2.80
CA PHE A 193 -2.91 -20.74 1.40
C PHE A 193 -1.43 -20.36 1.24
N PRO A 194 -0.75 -20.91 0.22
CA PRO A 194 0.63 -20.54 -0.10
C PRO A 194 0.72 -19.31 -1.00
N TYR A 195 -0.38 -18.62 -1.28
CA TYR A 195 -0.43 -17.53 -2.26
C TYR A 195 -0.14 -16.18 -1.64
N PRO A 196 0.45 -15.24 -2.39
CA PRO A 196 0.67 -13.89 -1.93
C PRO A 196 -0.66 -13.18 -1.62
N LEU A 197 -0.65 -12.43 -0.53
CA LEU A 197 -1.82 -11.75 0.01
C LEU A 197 -1.77 -10.25 -0.28
N HIS A 198 -2.83 -9.75 -0.91
CA HIS A 198 -3.06 -8.32 -1.12
C HIS A 198 -3.91 -7.77 0.03
N VAL A 199 -3.27 -7.12 0.98
CA VAL A 199 -3.90 -6.66 2.22
C VAL A 199 -4.50 -5.25 2.08
N GLY A 200 -5.65 -5.05 2.68
CA GLY A 200 -6.31 -3.75 2.78
C GLY A 200 -7.65 -3.84 3.48
N VAL A 201 -8.06 -2.75 4.10
CA VAL A 201 -9.41 -2.57 4.64
C VAL A 201 -10.23 -1.80 3.62
N THR A 202 -11.52 -2.12 3.46
CA THR A 202 -12.42 -1.40 2.55
C THR A 202 -13.39 -0.52 3.35
N GLU A 203 -13.98 0.49 2.67
CA GLU A 203 -14.99 1.37 3.29
C GLU A 203 -14.49 2.06 4.58
N THR A 204 -13.24 2.53 4.56
CA THR A 204 -12.61 3.07 5.77
C THR A 204 -13.04 4.50 6.10
N GLY A 205 -13.67 5.21 5.15
CA GLY A 205 -14.17 6.57 5.31
C GLY A 205 -13.16 7.65 4.85
N THR A 206 -13.33 8.86 5.38
CA THR A 206 -12.49 10.01 5.05
C THR A 206 -11.04 9.86 5.54
N ALA A 207 -10.14 10.72 5.08
CA ALA A 207 -8.71 10.58 5.27
C ALA A 207 -8.30 10.26 6.72
N TYR A 208 -8.68 11.06 7.70
CA TYR A 208 -8.25 10.86 9.09
C TYR A 208 -8.64 9.48 9.66
N ASN A 209 -9.94 9.16 9.65
CA ASN A 209 -10.43 7.89 10.18
C ASN A 209 -9.99 6.70 9.32
N GLY A 210 -9.93 6.90 8.00
CA GLY A 210 -9.53 5.87 7.06
C GLY A 210 -8.07 5.47 7.20
N ILE A 211 -7.17 6.43 7.42
CA ILE A 211 -5.75 6.18 7.68
C ILE A 211 -5.59 5.39 8.98
N ILE A 212 -6.28 5.78 10.05
CA ILE A 212 -6.20 5.07 11.34
C ILE A 212 -6.67 3.62 11.19
N ARG A 213 -7.84 3.38 10.57
CA ARG A 213 -8.36 2.03 10.34
C ARG A 213 -7.42 1.19 9.48
N SER A 214 -6.87 1.78 8.41
CA SER A 214 -5.91 1.12 7.53
C SER A 214 -4.60 0.82 8.25
N ALA A 215 -4.07 1.76 9.04
CA ALA A 215 -2.86 1.58 9.82
C ALA A 215 -2.99 0.43 10.83
N VAL A 216 -4.12 0.37 11.54
CA VAL A 216 -4.39 -0.74 12.48
C VAL A 216 -4.53 -2.06 11.71
N GLY A 217 -5.36 -2.13 10.66
CA GLY A 217 -5.62 -3.39 9.95
C GLY A 217 -4.40 -3.90 9.18
N ILE A 218 -3.80 -3.05 8.35
CA ILE A 218 -2.64 -3.40 7.53
C ILE A 218 -1.39 -3.55 8.42
N GLY A 219 -1.16 -2.60 9.34
CA GLY A 219 0.01 -2.61 10.21
C GLY A 219 0.09 -3.85 11.10
N THR A 220 -1.04 -4.29 11.69
CA THR A 220 -1.09 -5.53 12.48
C THR A 220 -0.66 -6.73 11.63
N LEU A 221 -1.24 -6.91 10.44
CA LEU A 221 -0.91 -8.04 9.57
C LEU A 221 0.55 -8.00 9.10
N LEU A 222 1.06 -6.84 8.72
CA LEU A 222 2.46 -6.68 8.31
C LEU A 222 3.43 -7.00 9.46
N SER A 223 3.12 -6.61 10.69
CA SER A 223 3.93 -6.92 11.88
C SER A 223 3.95 -8.41 12.21
N GLU A 224 2.93 -9.15 11.79
CA GLU A 224 2.84 -10.61 11.88
C GLU A 224 3.48 -11.33 10.68
N GLY A 225 4.07 -10.58 9.75
CA GLY A 225 4.66 -11.12 8.52
C GLY A 225 3.62 -11.56 7.48
N ILE A 226 2.41 -11.01 7.51
CA ILE A 226 1.32 -11.29 6.59
C ILE A 226 1.11 -10.09 5.65
N GLY A 227 1.15 -10.34 4.34
CA GLY A 227 0.89 -9.32 3.32
C GLY A 227 2.08 -9.09 2.39
N ASP A 228 1.83 -9.21 1.10
CA ASP A 228 2.81 -9.11 0.02
C ASP A 228 2.60 -7.87 -0.84
N THR A 229 1.39 -7.36 -0.89
CA THR A 229 1.02 -6.06 -1.43
C THR A 229 -0.05 -5.42 -0.55
N ILE A 230 -0.07 -4.09 -0.49
CA ILE A 230 -1.06 -3.37 0.32
C ILE A 230 -1.82 -2.33 -0.52
N ARG A 231 -3.05 -2.03 -0.08
CA ARG A 231 -3.79 -0.85 -0.55
C ARG A 231 -4.55 -0.21 0.61
N VAL A 232 -4.25 1.05 0.86
CA VAL A 232 -5.10 1.95 1.66
C VAL A 232 -6.28 2.39 0.78
N SER A 233 -7.48 2.47 1.31
CA SER A 233 -8.68 2.90 0.58
C SER A 233 -9.35 4.04 1.35
N LEU A 234 -9.39 5.23 0.76
CA LEU A 234 -9.89 6.45 1.37
C LEU A 234 -10.95 7.10 0.50
N THR A 235 -11.84 7.85 1.11
CA THR A 235 -12.65 8.86 0.42
C THR A 235 -11.84 10.15 0.35
N ALA A 236 -10.78 10.16 -0.49
CA ALA A 236 -9.81 11.23 -0.69
C ALA A 236 -9.10 11.10 -2.05
N ASP A 237 -8.15 12.00 -2.37
CA ASP A 237 -7.27 11.85 -3.53
C ASP A 237 -6.45 10.55 -3.38
N PRO A 238 -6.36 9.70 -4.42
CA PRO A 238 -5.58 8.46 -4.37
C PRO A 238 -4.10 8.63 -4.04
N VAL A 239 -3.52 9.81 -4.23
CA VAL A 239 -2.15 10.14 -3.79
C VAL A 239 -2.02 10.00 -2.26
N GLU A 240 -3.05 10.39 -1.51
CA GLU A 240 -3.06 10.23 -0.05
C GLU A 240 -3.12 8.76 0.37
N GLU A 241 -3.76 7.90 -0.42
CA GLU A 241 -3.75 6.44 -0.20
C GLU A 241 -2.32 5.88 -0.32
N VAL A 242 -1.56 6.34 -1.32
CA VAL A 242 -0.17 5.92 -1.56
C VAL A 242 0.73 6.39 -0.42
N ARG A 243 0.65 7.67 -0.06
CA ARG A 243 1.41 8.27 1.05
C ARG A 243 1.15 7.54 2.37
N ALA A 244 -0.11 7.29 2.69
CA ALA A 244 -0.49 6.54 3.88
C ALA A 244 0.05 5.09 3.83
N GLY A 245 -0.02 4.43 2.68
CA GLY A 245 0.55 3.09 2.49
C GLY A 245 2.05 3.04 2.75
N ILE A 246 2.80 4.01 2.22
CA ILE A 246 4.25 4.14 2.45
C ILE A 246 4.54 4.41 3.94
N ALA A 247 3.77 5.30 4.58
CA ALA A 247 3.93 5.60 6.00
C ALA A 247 3.69 4.36 6.87
N ILE A 248 2.68 3.53 6.54
CA ILE A 248 2.42 2.26 7.23
C ILE A 248 3.60 1.28 7.04
N LEU A 249 4.16 1.16 5.83
CA LEU A 249 5.32 0.30 5.57
C LEU A 249 6.56 0.78 6.36
N LYS A 250 6.80 2.08 6.42
CA LYS A 250 7.88 2.67 7.23
C LYS A 250 7.67 2.40 8.73
N ALA A 251 6.46 2.61 9.23
CA ALA A 251 6.10 2.35 10.63
C ALA A 251 6.25 0.85 11.00
N ALA A 252 5.98 -0.06 10.05
CA ALA A 252 6.17 -1.50 10.21
C ALA A 252 7.64 -1.96 10.00
N GLY A 253 8.58 -1.06 9.70
CA GLY A 253 9.99 -1.39 9.44
C GLY A 253 10.25 -2.15 8.15
N LEU A 254 9.29 -2.16 7.22
CA LEU A 254 9.37 -2.87 5.93
C LEU A 254 9.82 -1.99 4.77
N ARG A 255 9.93 -0.70 5.00
CA ARG A 255 10.43 0.29 4.06
C ARG A 255 11.33 1.27 4.83
N ARG A 256 12.56 1.47 4.40
CA ARG A 256 13.57 2.23 5.14
C ARG A 256 14.04 3.49 4.43
N GLU A 257 13.88 3.58 3.10
CA GLU A 257 14.31 4.75 2.35
C GLU A 257 13.62 6.04 2.78
N GLY A 258 14.37 7.14 2.71
CA GLY A 258 13.93 8.48 3.07
C GLY A 258 14.09 8.80 4.55
N VAL A 259 13.59 9.96 4.94
CA VAL A 259 13.75 10.50 6.29
C VAL A 259 12.74 9.88 7.25
N ARG A 260 13.26 9.37 8.37
CA ARG A 260 12.46 9.01 9.54
C ARG A 260 12.48 10.17 10.54
N PHE A 261 11.34 10.79 10.75
CA PHE A 261 11.19 11.86 11.73
C PHE A 261 10.90 11.34 13.13
N VAL A 262 11.60 11.90 14.12
CA VAL A 262 11.36 11.68 15.55
C VAL A 262 11.16 13.04 16.19
N SER A 263 10.00 13.27 16.79
CA SER A 263 9.70 14.51 17.51
C SER A 263 9.10 14.18 18.87
N CYS A 264 9.51 14.90 19.90
CA CYS A 264 8.90 14.72 21.21
C CYS A 264 7.48 15.35 21.23
N PRO A 265 6.57 14.82 22.07
CA PRO A 265 5.28 15.47 22.27
C PRO A 265 5.47 16.82 22.95
N THR A 266 4.62 17.79 22.59
CA THR A 266 4.60 19.08 23.28
C THR A 266 4.25 18.88 24.75
N CYS A 267 5.09 19.39 25.65
CA CYS A 267 4.89 19.33 27.10
C CYS A 267 5.27 20.67 27.76
N GLY A 268 5.06 20.82 29.07
CA GLY A 268 5.38 22.05 29.80
C GLY A 268 6.85 22.45 29.82
N ARG A 269 7.76 21.62 29.29
CA ARG A 269 9.19 21.93 29.12
C ARG A 269 9.53 22.52 27.76
N THR A 270 8.61 22.48 26.79
CA THR A 270 8.82 23.00 25.44
C THR A 270 8.99 24.50 25.49
N GLN A 271 10.07 25.03 24.89
CA GLN A 271 10.49 26.43 24.94
C GLN A 271 10.43 27.13 23.57
N ILE A 272 10.02 26.44 22.53
CA ILE A 272 9.94 26.89 21.15
C ILE A 272 8.59 26.49 20.54
N ASP A 273 8.22 27.05 19.41
CA ASP A 273 7.12 26.55 18.59
C ASP A 273 7.55 25.24 17.90
N LEU A 274 7.51 24.15 18.68
CA LEU A 274 7.94 22.83 18.24
C LEU A 274 7.10 22.32 17.06
N ILE A 275 5.81 22.61 17.04
CA ILE A 275 4.89 22.14 15.99
C ILE A 275 5.29 22.73 14.65
N ALA A 276 5.42 24.06 14.58
CA ALA A 276 5.83 24.75 13.36
C ALA A 276 7.22 24.31 12.90
N LEU A 277 8.18 24.22 13.83
CA LEU A 277 9.54 23.79 13.52
C LEU A 277 9.61 22.36 12.96
N ALA A 278 8.89 21.41 13.58
CA ALA A 278 8.85 20.03 13.11
C ALA A 278 8.21 19.93 11.72
N GLN A 279 7.10 20.63 11.48
CA GLN A 279 6.43 20.66 10.18
C GLN A 279 7.32 21.29 9.08
N GLU A 280 8.02 22.37 9.38
CA GLU A 280 8.96 23.01 8.47
C GLU A 280 10.09 22.07 8.07
N VAL A 281 10.74 21.42 9.03
CA VAL A 281 11.83 20.48 8.79
C VAL A 281 11.33 19.28 7.97
N GLU A 282 10.17 18.73 8.32
CA GLU A 282 9.56 17.61 7.59
C GLU A 282 9.26 17.99 6.14
N GLN A 283 8.68 19.15 5.91
CA GLN A 283 8.37 19.66 4.56
C GLN A 283 9.63 19.86 3.72
N ARG A 284 10.68 20.47 4.28
CA ARG A 284 11.94 20.79 3.57
C ARG A 284 12.76 19.55 3.23
N LEU A 285 12.62 18.47 3.99
CA LEU A 285 13.28 17.18 3.74
C LEU A 285 12.38 16.17 3.00
N GLN A 286 11.20 16.61 2.58
CA GLN A 286 10.30 15.77 1.78
C GLN A 286 10.97 15.43 0.44
N GLY A 287 10.96 14.13 0.07
CA GLY A 287 11.57 13.65 -1.17
C GLY A 287 13.06 13.31 -1.07
N LEU A 288 13.70 13.53 0.08
CA LEU A 288 15.05 13.03 0.31
C LEU A 288 15.01 11.50 0.42
N GLU A 289 15.67 10.79 -0.50
CA GLU A 289 15.64 9.31 -0.54
C GLU A 289 16.62 8.65 0.44
N ARG A 290 17.57 9.41 0.98
CA ARG A 290 18.59 8.90 1.90
C ARG A 290 17.98 8.39 3.19
N GLU A 291 18.33 7.15 3.59
CA GLU A 291 17.89 6.53 4.85
C GLU A 291 18.58 7.24 6.04
N ILE A 292 17.87 8.16 6.68
CA ILE A 292 18.33 8.89 7.87
C ILE A 292 17.20 9.08 8.87
N THR A 293 17.59 9.17 10.15
CA THR A 293 16.69 9.55 11.23
C THR A 293 16.96 10.99 11.64
N VAL A 294 15.94 11.84 11.60
CA VAL A 294 16.03 13.27 11.97
C VAL A 294 15.16 13.54 13.19
N ALA A 295 15.76 14.11 14.23
CA ALA A 295 15.09 14.42 15.48
C ALA A 295 14.83 15.92 15.63
N VAL A 296 13.59 16.29 16.00
CA VAL A 296 13.20 17.67 16.35
C VAL A 296 12.64 17.69 17.76
N MET A 297 13.42 18.23 18.70
CA MET A 297 13.12 18.18 20.13
C MET A 297 12.82 19.57 20.70
N GLY A 298 11.77 19.65 21.53
CA GLY A 298 11.26 20.91 22.07
C GLY A 298 12.04 21.47 23.28
N CYS A 299 12.99 20.72 23.85
CA CYS A 299 13.83 21.20 24.95
C CYS A 299 15.22 20.58 24.94
N VAL A 300 16.21 21.33 25.47
CA VAL A 300 17.60 20.88 25.54
C VAL A 300 17.88 19.89 26.69
N VAL A 301 16.94 19.69 27.62
CA VAL A 301 17.16 18.86 28.80
C VAL A 301 17.16 17.38 28.46
N ASN A 302 16.11 16.92 27.76
CA ASN A 302 15.97 15.50 27.40
C ASN A 302 16.24 15.27 25.90
N GLY A 303 16.20 16.33 25.09
CA GLY A 303 16.28 16.24 23.63
C GLY A 303 17.48 15.42 23.13
N PRO A 304 18.72 15.72 23.55
CA PRO A 304 19.90 14.97 23.12
C PRO A 304 19.89 13.50 23.59
N GLY A 305 19.32 13.20 24.76
CA GLY A 305 19.20 11.83 25.27
C GLY A 305 18.16 11.00 24.55
N GLU A 306 16.96 11.56 24.34
CA GLU A 306 15.86 10.89 23.63
C GLU A 306 16.14 10.73 22.12
N ALA A 307 17.00 11.58 21.56
CA ALA A 307 17.39 11.58 20.17
C ALA A 307 18.81 11.03 19.90
N HIS A 308 19.39 10.33 20.86
CA HIS A 308 20.77 9.83 20.75
C HIS A 308 20.98 8.90 19.53
N GLU A 309 19.97 8.16 19.16
CA GLU A 309 20.00 7.26 18.00
C GLU A 309 19.72 7.96 16.66
N ALA A 310 19.36 9.27 16.67
CA ALA A 310 19.12 10.00 15.44
C ALA A 310 20.44 10.37 14.75
N ASP A 311 20.44 10.28 13.42
CA ASP A 311 21.61 10.68 12.62
C ASP A 311 21.83 12.19 12.72
N TYR A 312 20.76 12.98 12.71
CA TYR A 312 20.78 14.44 12.84
C TYR A 312 19.65 14.91 13.74
N GLY A 313 19.83 16.02 14.40
CA GLY A 313 18.71 16.60 15.13
C GLY A 313 18.98 17.97 15.71
N ILE A 314 17.89 18.58 16.15
CA ILE A 314 17.87 19.85 16.88
C ILE A 314 17.09 19.70 18.18
N ALA A 315 17.52 20.47 19.19
CA ALA A 315 16.83 20.56 20.46
C ALA A 315 16.63 22.04 20.81
N GLY A 316 15.37 22.49 20.89
CA GLY A 316 15.02 23.88 21.14
C GLY A 316 15.28 24.33 22.57
N GLY A 317 15.65 25.60 22.72
CA GLY A 317 15.73 26.33 23.98
C GLY A 317 15.17 27.72 23.83
N LYS A 318 15.02 28.49 24.91
CA LYS A 318 14.27 29.76 24.96
C LYS A 318 14.71 30.77 23.90
N ASP A 319 16.02 30.99 23.73
CA ASP A 319 16.57 31.96 22.79
C ASP A 319 17.48 31.30 21.73
N CYS A 320 17.99 30.10 22.04
CA CYS A 320 18.85 29.32 21.18
C CYS A 320 18.61 27.82 21.41
N GLY A 321 18.90 27.03 20.39
CA GLY A 321 18.85 25.55 20.48
C GLY A 321 20.18 24.92 20.11
N LEU A 322 20.22 23.62 20.24
CA LEU A 322 21.36 22.77 19.93
C LEU A 322 21.15 22.08 18.58
N LEU A 323 22.18 22.07 17.75
CA LEU A 323 22.29 21.18 16.60
C LEU A 323 23.20 20.02 16.98
N PHE A 324 22.78 18.78 16.69
CA PHE A 324 23.58 17.60 17.00
C PHE A 324 23.54 16.58 15.86
N ARG A 325 24.53 15.71 15.86
CA ARG A 325 24.71 14.62 14.92
C ARG A 325 25.14 13.38 15.69
N ARG A 326 24.37 12.28 15.60
CA ARG A 326 24.65 11.01 16.30
C ARG A 326 25.01 11.20 17.77
N GLY A 327 24.24 12.05 18.46
CA GLY A 327 24.45 12.38 19.87
C GLY A 327 25.55 13.43 20.17
N GLU A 328 26.38 13.81 19.19
CA GLU A 328 27.42 14.83 19.35
C GLU A 328 26.83 16.23 19.05
N ILE A 329 27.04 17.17 19.98
CA ILE A 329 26.61 18.57 19.84
C ILE A 329 27.57 19.29 18.91
N LEU A 330 27.09 19.75 17.74
CA LEU A 330 27.87 20.49 16.76
C LEU A 330 27.92 22.00 17.06
N GLY A 331 26.87 22.54 17.70
CA GLY A 331 26.83 23.96 18.00
C GLY A 331 25.49 24.43 18.59
N LYS A 332 25.48 25.73 18.94
CA LYS A 332 24.26 26.45 19.35
C LYS A 332 23.87 27.45 18.28
N TYR A 333 22.59 27.50 17.99
CA TYR A 333 22.01 28.37 16.96
C TYR A 333 20.83 29.14 17.54
N PRO A 334 20.55 30.37 17.07
CA PRO A 334 19.33 31.08 17.37
C PRO A 334 18.09 30.23 17.03
N ALA A 335 17.02 30.37 17.81
CA ALA A 335 15.82 29.55 17.64
C ALA A 335 15.22 29.63 16.22
N ASP A 336 15.26 30.83 15.62
CA ASP A 336 14.79 31.10 14.25
C ASP A 336 15.72 30.57 13.14
N LYS A 337 16.90 30.06 13.48
CA LYS A 337 17.90 29.49 12.54
C LYS A 337 18.09 27.98 12.68
N LEU A 338 17.38 27.34 13.59
CA LEU A 338 17.55 25.92 13.85
C LEU A 338 17.16 25.04 12.65
N ALA A 339 16.05 25.34 11.98
CA ALA A 339 15.61 24.62 10.79
C ALA A 339 16.64 24.77 9.67
N ASP A 340 17.10 26.00 9.40
CA ASP A 340 18.10 26.27 8.36
C ASP A 340 19.39 25.47 8.65
N ALA A 341 19.93 25.57 9.86
CA ALA A 341 21.17 24.88 10.24
C ALA A 341 21.07 23.36 10.11
N LEU A 342 19.93 22.78 10.49
CA LEU A 342 19.70 21.33 10.37
C LEU A 342 19.58 20.89 8.92
N VAL A 343 18.75 21.57 8.13
CA VAL A 343 18.51 21.21 6.73
C VAL A 343 19.77 21.40 5.89
N ASP A 344 20.50 22.51 6.09
CA ASP A 344 21.74 22.79 5.36
C ASP A 344 22.81 21.74 5.69
N LEU A 345 22.93 21.32 6.96
CA LEU A 345 23.83 20.22 7.35
C LEU A 345 23.47 18.93 6.61
N ILE A 346 22.18 18.55 6.64
CA ILE A 346 21.71 17.31 6.02
C ILE A 346 21.93 17.32 4.50
N LEU A 347 21.64 18.44 3.82
CA LEU A 347 21.75 18.56 2.37
C LEU A 347 23.21 18.71 1.90
N SER A 348 24.11 19.23 2.75
CA SER A 348 25.54 19.38 2.44
C SER A 348 26.30 18.05 2.48
N GLU A 349 25.83 17.09 3.23
CA GLU A 349 26.41 15.75 3.32
C GLU A 349 25.79 14.82 2.28
N LYS A 350 26.63 14.21 1.44
CA LYS A 350 26.24 13.28 0.37
C LYS A 350 26.07 11.86 0.90
#